data_254f3998522cf5b3ff7b8f75cb0e09d5
#
_entry.id   254f3998522cf5b3ff7b8f75cb0e09d5
#
_cell.length_a   1.000
_cell.length_b   1.000
_cell.length_c   1.000
_cell.angle_alpha   90.00
_cell.angle_beta   90.00
_cell.angle_gamma   90.00
#
_symmetry.space_group_name_H-M   'P 1'
#
loop_
_entity.id
_entity.type
_entity.pdbx_description
1 polymer ?
#
loop_
_entity_poly.entity_id
_entity_poly.type
_entity_poly.pdbx_seq_one_letter_code
_entity_poly.pdbx_strand_id
1 'polypeptide(L)'
;MAPSDPFRFGNQPIGPVTEAEQHSAGGVVYKREGARLKICLVSKKNGRIWALPKGRLDPGETPVQTAHREILEETGHLAQVGMQIDEIHYYFFLNENQTYYHKTVTFFVMKVEKENACQRDQEADEVAWFDFPEALRRLSYLNEKKILKKAQRMV
;
A
#
# COMPACT_ATOMS: atom_id res chain seq x y z
N MET A 1 -7.21 -14.74 31.58
CA MET A 1 -6.06 -15.26 30.81
C MET A 1 -5.97 -14.50 29.49
N ALA A 2 -4.88 -13.78 29.27
CA ALA A 2 -4.70 -13.10 28.00
C ALA A 2 -4.54 -14.12 26.88
N PRO A 3 -5.11 -13.90 25.68
CA PRO A 3 -4.90 -14.80 24.56
C PRO A 3 -3.42 -14.89 24.25
N SER A 4 -2.98 -16.07 23.80
CA SER A 4 -1.59 -16.25 23.38
C SER A 4 -1.27 -15.29 22.24
N ASP A 5 -0.34 -14.41 22.47
CA ASP A 5 0.09 -13.43 21.50
C ASP A 5 1.08 -14.07 20.53
N PRO A 6 0.77 -14.12 19.22
CA PRO A 6 1.65 -14.74 18.25
C PRO A 6 2.98 -13.99 18.08
N PHE A 7 3.11 -12.78 18.63
CA PHE A 7 4.32 -11.97 18.54
C PHE A 7 5.22 -12.10 19.78
N ARG A 8 4.84 -12.94 20.74
CA ARG A 8 5.65 -13.20 21.95
C ARG A 8 6.50 -14.46 21.78
N PHE A 9 7.47 -14.39 20.90
CA PHE A 9 8.44 -15.47 20.74
C PHE A 9 9.70 -15.17 21.56
N GLY A 10 9.93 -15.94 22.58
CA GLY A 10 11.19 -15.97 23.33
C GLY A 10 11.43 -14.82 24.31
N ASN A 11 11.35 -13.59 23.91
CA ASN A 11 11.59 -12.45 24.78
C ASN A 11 10.29 -11.74 25.12
N GLN A 12 9.90 -11.82 26.39
CA GLN A 12 8.77 -11.04 26.89
C GLN A 12 9.15 -9.55 26.95
N PRO A 13 8.21 -8.65 26.62
CA PRO A 13 8.45 -7.22 26.81
C PRO A 13 8.80 -6.91 28.26
N ILE A 14 9.78 -6.05 28.48
CA ILE A 14 10.13 -5.55 29.81
C ILE A 14 9.38 -4.24 30.03
N GLY A 15 8.42 -4.24 30.94
CA GLY A 15 7.63 -3.04 31.29
C GLY A 15 6.28 -2.99 30.58
N PRO A 16 5.57 -1.85 30.66
CA PRO A 16 4.23 -1.69 30.10
C PRO A 16 4.24 -1.81 28.59
N VAL A 17 3.17 -2.44 28.06
CA VAL A 17 2.95 -2.65 26.62
C VAL A 17 1.87 -1.69 26.16
N THR A 18 2.12 -1.02 25.06
CA THR A 18 1.18 -0.12 24.40
C THR A 18 0.56 -0.79 23.19
N GLU A 19 -0.66 -0.44 22.86
CA GLU A 19 -1.32 -0.83 21.61
C GLU A 19 -1.52 0.42 20.76
N ALA A 20 -1.27 0.30 19.47
CA ALA A 20 -1.42 1.41 18.54
C ALA A 20 -2.02 0.95 17.21
N GLU A 21 -2.86 1.81 16.65
CA GLU A 21 -3.44 1.65 15.33
C GLU A 21 -2.66 2.50 14.33
N GLN A 22 -2.41 1.94 13.15
CA GLN A 22 -1.87 2.68 12.02
C GLN A 22 -2.76 2.46 10.80
N HIS A 23 -3.03 3.50 10.06
CA HIS A 23 -3.83 3.42 8.85
C HIS A 23 -3.09 4.03 7.68
N SER A 24 -3.02 3.27 6.58
CA SER A 24 -2.50 3.73 5.30
C SER A 24 -3.57 3.54 4.23
N ALA A 25 -3.44 4.26 3.14
CA ALA A 25 -4.29 4.09 1.98
C ALA A 25 -3.46 4.22 0.70
N GLY A 26 -3.89 3.53 -0.32
CA GLY A 26 -3.26 3.58 -1.62
C GLY A 26 -4.16 2.99 -2.68
N GLY A 27 -3.58 2.56 -3.78
CA GLY A 27 -4.41 2.09 -4.86
C GLY A 27 -3.73 1.18 -5.87
N VAL A 28 -4.58 0.54 -6.64
CA VAL A 28 -4.24 -0.06 -7.91
C VAL A 28 -4.40 1.03 -8.96
N VAL A 29 -3.28 1.66 -9.28
CA VAL A 29 -3.21 2.77 -10.24
C VAL A 29 -3.09 2.18 -11.62
N TYR A 30 -4.05 2.48 -12.48
CA TYR A 30 -4.13 1.84 -13.79
C TYR A 30 -4.39 2.84 -14.93
N LYS A 31 -4.01 2.41 -16.10
CA LYS A 31 -4.36 3.02 -17.40
C LYS A 31 -4.58 1.92 -18.41
N ARG A 32 -5.26 2.25 -19.49
CA ARG A 32 -5.41 1.34 -20.64
C ARG A 32 -4.65 1.88 -21.83
N GLU A 33 -3.88 1.00 -22.47
CA GLU A 33 -3.21 1.25 -23.74
C GLU A 33 -3.76 0.23 -24.76
N GLY A 34 -4.77 0.64 -25.52
CA GLY A 34 -5.53 -0.29 -26.36
C GLY A 34 -6.23 -1.34 -25.49
N ALA A 35 -6.00 -2.62 -25.77
CA ALA A 35 -6.56 -3.72 -24.99
C ALA A 35 -5.74 -4.05 -23.73
N ARG A 36 -4.58 -3.41 -23.54
CA ARG A 36 -3.69 -3.71 -22.41
C ARG A 36 -4.05 -2.89 -21.18
N LEU A 37 -4.15 -3.58 -20.06
CA LEU A 37 -4.30 -2.97 -18.76
C LEU A 37 -2.90 -2.80 -18.15
N LYS A 38 -2.50 -1.55 -17.92
CA LYS A 38 -1.22 -1.18 -17.34
C LYS A 38 -1.38 -0.82 -15.86
N ILE A 39 -0.52 -1.34 -15.03
CA ILE A 39 -0.54 -1.14 -13.57
C ILE A 39 0.75 -0.44 -13.15
N CYS A 40 0.63 0.58 -12.32
CA CYS A 40 1.77 1.30 -11.74
C CYS A 40 2.22 0.64 -10.45
N LEU A 41 3.47 0.25 -10.39
CA LEU A 41 4.11 -0.26 -9.17
C LEU A 41 5.28 0.62 -8.78
N VAL A 42 5.63 0.56 -7.50
CA VAL A 42 6.81 1.22 -6.95
C VAL A 42 7.80 0.19 -6.42
N SER A 43 9.10 0.46 -6.56
CA SER A 43 10.13 -0.40 -6.02
C SER A 43 10.81 0.24 -4.81
N LYS A 44 11.25 -0.60 -3.89
CA LYS A 44 11.94 -0.23 -2.66
C LYS A 44 13.10 -1.19 -2.39
N LYS A 45 13.97 -0.82 -1.45
CA LYS A 45 15.12 -1.63 -1.05
C LYS A 45 16.02 -2.01 -2.25
N ASN A 46 16.42 -1.00 -3.03
CA ASN A 46 17.27 -1.16 -4.21
C ASN A 46 16.66 -2.11 -5.27
N GLY A 47 15.35 -1.97 -5.51
CA GLY A 47 14.63 -2.74 -6.51
C GLY A 47 14.28 -4.17 -6.11
N ARG A 48 14.57 -4.57 -4.88
CA ARG A 48 14.25 -5.93 -4.40
C ARG A 48 12.78 -6.13 -4.06
N ILE A 49 12.05 -5.05 -3.78
CA ILE A 49 10.64 -5.09 -3.44
C ILE A 49 9.86 -4.27 -4.46
N TRP A 50 8.81 -4.87 -5.02
CA TRP A 50 7.80 -4.20 -5.82
C TRP A 50 6.48 -4.24 -5.08
N ALA A 51 5.82 -3.09 -5.02
CA ALA A 51 4.62 -2.92 -4.20
C ALA A 51 3.62 -1.98 -4.86
N LEU A 52 2.36 -2.08 -4.42
CA LEU A 52 1.35 -1.08 -4.73
C LEU A 52 1.67 0.22 -3.98
N PRO A 53 1.55 1.38 -4.65
CA PRO A 53 1.82 2.66 -4.01
C PRO A 53 0.79 2.97 -2.93
N LYS A 54 1.26 3.47 -1.80
CA LYS A 54 0.44 3.79 -0.63
C LYS A 54 1.21 4.67 0.35
N GLY A 55 0.52 5.21 1.31
CA GLY A 55 1.14 5.92 2.42
C GLY A 55 0.18 6.14 3.58
N ARG A 56 0.69 6.68 4.67
CA ARG A 56 -0.03 6.86 5.92
C ARG A 56 -1.01 8.02 5.85
N LEU A 57 -2.15 7.85 6.53
CA LEU A 57 -3.09 8.95 6.72
C LEU A 57 -2.44 10.03 7.58
N ASP A 58 -2.56 11.27 7.14
CA ASP A 58 -2.29 12.43 7.97
C ASP A 58 -3.48 12.68 8.91
N PRO A 59 -3.25 13.36 10.04
CA PRO A 59 -4.35 13.70 10.96
C PRO A 59 -5.50 14.40 10.24
N GLY A 60 -6.71 13.89 10.42
CA GLY A 60 -7.93 14.45 9.81
C GLY A 60 -8.19 14.02 8.36
N GLU A 61 -7.30 13.25 7.74
CA GLU A 61 -7.54 12.73 6.39
C GLU A 61 -8.46 11.51 6.41
N THR A 62 -9.29 11.40 5.38
CA THR A 62 -9.99 10.14 5.06
C THR A 62 -9.06 9.23 4.23
N PRO A 63 -9.33 7.92 4.17
CA PRO A 63 -8.58 7.03 3.28
C PRO A 63 -8.59 7.46 1.82
N VAL A 64 -9.71 7.98 1.32
CA VAL A 64 -9.82 8.49 -0.07
C VAL A 64 -8.87 9.66 -0.29
N GLN A 65 -8.85 10.62 0.63
CA GLN A 65 -7.95 11.77 0.54
C GLN A 65 -6.49 11.36 0.58
N THR A 66 -6.16 10.41 1.46
CA THR A 66 -4.79 9.88 1.57
C THR A 66 -4.37 9.15 0.31
N ALA A 67 -5.22 8.30 -0.25
CA ALA A 67 -4.91 7.59 -1.49
C ALA A 67 -4.61 8.57 -2.62
N HIS A 68 -5.44 9.60 -2.79
CA HIS A 68 -5.21 10.63 -3.80
C HIS A 68 -3.87 11.34 -3.60
N ARG A 69 -3.59 11.79 -2.39
CA ARG A 69 -2.37 12.53 -2.04
C ARG A 69 -1.12 11.66 -2.18
N GLU A 70 -1.13 10.46 -1.59
CA GLU A 70 0.03 9.57 -1.59
C GLU A 70 0.40 9.06 -2.99
N ILE A 71 -0.60 8.77 -3.83
CA ILE A 71 -0.31 8.37 -5.22
C ILE A 71 0.36 9.52 -5.97
N LEU A 72 -0.13 10.73 -5.79
CA LEU A 72 0.49 11.90 -6.42
C LEU A 72 1.92 12.13 -5.93
N GLU A 73 2.16 12.06 -4.62
CA GLU A 73 3.48 12.24 -4.02
C GLU A 73 4.45 11.13 -4.41
N GLU A 74 4.04 9.87 -4.28
CA GLU A 74 4.92 8.72 -4.45
C GLU A 74 5.20 8.41 -5.92
N THR A 75 4.20 8.57 -6.79
CA THR A 75 4.33 8.22 -8.22
C THR A 75 4.45 9.41 -9.16
N GLY A 76 4.03 10.59 -8.72
CA GLY A 76 3.93 11.78 -9.61
C GLY A 76 2.67 11.77 -10.48
N HIS A 77 1.85 10.73 -10.41
CA HIS A 77 0.65 10.60 -11.24
C HIS A 77 -0.58 11.15 -10.53
N LEU A 78 -1.38 11.90 -11.29
CA LEU A 78 -2.72 12.32 -10.84
C LEU A 78 -3.71 11.23 -11.23
N ALA A 79 -4.37 10.66 -10.23
CA ALA A 79 -5.32 9.57 -10.43
C ALA A 79 -6.62 9.82 -9.66
N GLN A 80 -7.72 9.42 -10.29
CA GLN A 80 -9.05 9.52 -9.68
C GLN A 80 -9.29 8.31 -8.79
N VAL A 81 -9.67 8.55 -7.53
CA VAL A 81 -10.02 7.48 -6.60
C VAL A 81 -11.41 6.93 -6.94
N GLY A 82 -11.46 5.66 -7.25
CA GLY A 82 -12.69 4.93 -7.53
C GLY A 82 -13.14 4.09 -6.34
N MET A 83 -13.71 2.93 -6.63
CA MET A 83 -14.25 2.04 -5.59
C MET A 83 -13.15 1.44 -4.73
N GLN A 84 -13.46 1.25 -3.45
CA GLN A 84 -12.61 0.50 -2.56
C GLN A 84 -12.54 -0.96 -3.01
N ILE A 85 -11.32 -1.49 -3.08
CA ILE A 85 -11.08 -2.89 -3.43
C ILE A 85 -11.22 -3.75 -2.20
N ASP A 86 -10.38 -3.50 -1.20
CA ASP A 86 -10.32 -4.25 0.06
C ASP A 86 -9.34 -3.60 1.02
N GLU A 87 -9.22 -4.19 2.20
CA GLU A 87 -8.27 -3.80 3.22
C GLU A 87 -7.32 -4.96 3.51
N ILE A 88 -6.07 -4.62 3.83
CA ILE A 88 -5.07 -5.57 4.35
C ILE A 88 -4.78 -5.20 5.79
N HIS A 89 -4.64 -6.20 6.65
CA HIS A 89 -4.34 -6.02 8.06
C HIS A 89 -3.01 -6.66 8.40
N TYR A 90 -2.16 -5.91 9.10
CA TYR A 90 -0.89 -6.40 9.63
C TYR A 90 -0.87 -6.20 11.13
N TYR A 91 -0.28 -7.16 11.84
CA TYR A 91 -0.07 -7.11 13.29
C TYR A 91 1.40 -7.31 13.56
N PHE A 92 2.02 -6.40 14.27
CA PHE A 92 3.44 -6.50 14.59
C PHE A 92 3.78 -5.79 15.91
N PHE A 93 4.88 -6.23 16.51
CA PHE A 93 5.38 -5.70 17.77
C PHE A 93 6.76 -5.08 17.56
N LEU A 94 6.95 -3.85 18.04
CA LEU A 94 8.26 -3.19 18.05
C LEU A 94 8.81 -3.20 19.46
N ASN A 95 9.96 -3.88 19.65
CA ASN A 95 10.65 -3.95 20.95
C ASN A 95 11.13 -2.58 21.42
N GLU A 96 11.54 -1.71 20.50
CA GLU A 96 12.08 -0.38 20.78
C GLU A 96 11.15 0.47 21.62
N ASN A 97 9.85 0.43 21.36
CA ASN A 97 8.84 1.21 22.08
C ASN A 97 7.81 0.35 22.80
N GLN A 98 8.01 -0.97 22.89
CA GLN A 98 7.10 -1.91 23.56
C GLN A 98 5.65 -1.76 23.09
N THR A 99 5.46 -1.65 21.76
CA THR A 99 4.14 -1.38 21.18
C THR A 99 3.72 -2.48 20.22
N TYR A 100 2.49 -2.97 20.40
CA TYR A 100 1.77 -3.80 19.43
C TYR A 100 1.05 -2.90 18.45
N TYR A 101 1.31 -3.11 17.17
CA TYR A 101 0.67 -2.37 16.09
C TYR A 101 -0.35 -3.21 15.36
N HIS A 102 -1.52 -2.62 15.14
CA HIS A 102 -2.48 -3.08 14.15
C HIS A 102 -2.47 -2.08 13.00
N LYS A 103 -1.94 -2.49 11.86
CA LYS A 103 -1.87 -1.66 10.67
C LYS A 103 -2.91 -2.10 9.66
N THR A 104 -3.75 -1.16 9.24
CA THR A 104 -4.72 -1.35 8.17
C THR A 104 -4.27 -0.58 6.94
N VAL A 105 -4.33 -1.21 5.78
CA VAL A 105 -4.09 -0.56 4.49
C VAL A 105 -5.32 -0.70 3.63
N THR A 106 -5.93 0.41 3.25
CA THR A 106 -7.11 0.46 2.38
C THR A 106 -6.68 0.74 0.95
N PHE A 107 -7.09 -0.10 0.01
CA PHE A 107 -6.77 0.05 -1.41
C PHE A 107 -8.01 0.36 -2.24
N PHE A 108 -7.83 1.28 -3.19
CA PHE A 108 -8.85 1.70 -4.14
C PHE A 108 -8.40 1.43 -5.58
N VAL A 109 -9.35 1.24 -6.49
CA VAL A 109 -9.05 1.35 -7.93
C VAL A 109 -8.84 2.83 -8.25
N MET A 110 -7.77 3.14 -8.98
CA MET A 110 -7.39 4.52 -9.25
C MET A 110 -7.00 4.68 -10.72
N LYS A 111 -7.88 5.31 -11.48
CA LYS A 111 -7.64 5.57 -12.90
C LYS A 111 -6.76 6.80 -13.06
N VAL A 112 -5.67 6.68 -13.81
CA VAL A 112 -4.80 7.81 -14.11
C VAL A 112 -5.52 8.83 -14.97
N GLU A 113 -5.48 10.09 -14.53
CA GLU A 113 -5.96 11.24 -15.30
C GLU A 113 -4.82 11.93 -16.03
N LYS A 114 -3.66 12.06 -15.36
CA LYS A 114 -2.47 12.69 -15.92
C LYS A 114 -1.21 12.03 -15.38
N GLU A 115 -0.40 11.49 -16.28
CA GLU A 115 0.92 10.98 -15.90
C GLU A 115 1.89 12.13 -15.70
N ASN A 116 2.81 11.95 -14.73
CA ASN A 116 3.85 12.93 -14.42
C ASN A 116 3.27 14.34 -14.22
N ALA A 117 2.17 14.41 -13.47
CA ALA A 117 1.50 15.67 -13.15
C ALA A 117 2.35 16.55 -12.24
N CYS A 118 3.21 15.94 -11.43
CA CYS A 118 4.20 16.63 -10.60
C CYS A 118 5.44 15.77 -10.42
N GLN A 119 6.50 16.37 -9.87
CA GLN A 119 7.69 15.62 -9.49
C GLN A 119 7.37 14.77 -8.26
N ARG A 120 7.64 13.46 -8.36
CA ARG A 120 7.43 12.54 -7.24
C ARG A 120 8.47 12.75 -6.14
N ASP A 121 8.16 12.28 -4.93
CA ASP A 121 9.14 12.21 -3.85
C ASP A 121 10.22 11.14 -4.13
N GLN A 122 11.17 11.00 -3.20
CA GLN A 122 12.28 10.08 -3.36
C GLN A 122 12.15 8.83 -2.49
N GLU A 123 10.97 8.55 -1.94
CA GLU A 123 10.77 7.38 -1.08
C GLU A 123 10.88 6.05 -1.85
N ALA A 124 10.35 6.01 -3.07
CA ALA A 124 10.50 4.85 -3.93
C ALA A 124 11.78 4.97 -4.76
N ASP A 125 12.46 3.85 -5.00
CA ASP A 125 13.63 3.81 -5.88
C ASP A 125 13.21 4.02 -7.33
N GLU A 126 12.11 3.36 -7.73
CA GLU A 126 11.61 3.38 -9.10
C GLU A 126 10.09 3.36 -9.11
N VAL A 127 9.50 3.99 -10.10
CA VAL A 127 8.07 3.94 -10.40
C VAL A 127 7.94 3.49 -11.84
N ALA A 128 7.19 2.42 -12.08
CA ALA A 128 7.11 1.83 -13.41
C ALA A 128 5.72 1.28 -13.73
N TRP A 129 5.40 1.27 -15.01
CA TRP A 129 4.19 0.68 -15.55
C TRP A 129 4.46 -0.73 -16.06
N PHE A 130 3.61 -1.66 -15.70
CA PHE A 130 3.68 -3.05 -16.16
C PHE A 130 2.34 -3.49 -16.72
N ASP A 131 2.36 -4.35 -17.74
CA ASP A 131 1.15 -5.06 -18.11
C ASP A 131 0.63 -5.85 -16.91
N PHE A 132 -0.68 -6.02 -16.80
CA PHE A 132 -1.30 -6.65 -15.65
C PHE A 132 -0.65 -7.99 -15.26
N PRO A 133 -0.41 -8.94 -16.19
CA PRO A 133 0.23 -10.22 -15.81
C PRO A 133 1.63 -10.02 -15.22
N GLU A 134 2.41 -9.09 -15.76
CA GLU A 134 3.75 -8.79 -15.26
C GLU A 134 3.71 -8.13 -13.91
N ALA A 135 2.79 -7.17 -13.71
CA ALA A 135 2.59 -6.54 -12.41
C ALA A 135 2.27 -7.58 -11.34
N LEU A 136 1.39 -8.52 -11.66
CA LEU A 136 1.01 -9.59 -10.75
C LEU A 136 2.21 -10.47 -10.36
N ARG A 137 3.08 -10.78 -11.32
CA ARG A 137 4.31 -11.55 -11.05
C ARG A 137 5.31 -10.76 -10.20
N ARG A 138 5.43 -9.46 -10.46
CA ARG A 138 6.42 -8.58 -9.83
C ARG A 138 6.12 -8.27 -8.38
N LEU A 139 4.86 -8.15 -8.00
CA LEU A 139 4.48 -7.82 -6.64
C LEU A 139 5.13 -8.79 -5.64
N SER A 140 5.80 -8.23 -4.65
CA SER A 140 6.53 -9.01 -3.64
C SER A 140 5.63 -9.62 -2.57
N TYR A 141 4.46 -9.02 -2.34
CA TYR A 141 3.57 -9.41 -1.24
C TYR A 141 2.32 -10.14 -1.74
N LEU A 142 2.06 -11.29 -1.15
CA LEU A 142 0.91 -12.13 -1.53
C LEU A 142 -0.43 -11.40 -1.34
N ASN A 143 -0.58 -10.66 -0.25
CA ASN A 143 -1.81 -9.87 0.00
C ASN A 143 -2.05 -8.85 -1.10
N GLU A 144 -1.00 -8.20 -1.59
CA GLU A 144 -1.13 -7.20 -2.66
C GLU A 144 -1.43 -7.86 -4.01
N LYS A 145 -0.91 -9.07 -4.25
CA LYS A 145 -1.31 -9.87 -5.41
C LYS A 145 -2.82 -10.16 -5.40
N LYS A 146 -3.37 -10.47 -4.23
CA LYS A 146 -4.82 -10.68 -4.07
C LYS A 146 -5.62 -9.41 -4.34
N ILE A 147 -5.13 -8.26 -3.86
CA ILE A 147 -5.72 -6.95 -4.15
C ILE A 147 -5.73 -6.69 -5.66
N LEU A 148 -4.62 -6.90 -6.33
CA LEU A 148 -4.51 -6.67 -7.78
C LEU A 148 -5.46 -7.57 -8.57
N LYS A 149 -5.56 -8.85 -8.21
CA LYS A 149 -6.50 -9.78 -8.85
C LYS A 149 -7.94 -9.33 -8.69
N LYS A 150 -8.31 -8.88 -7.49
CA LYS A 150 -9.66 -8.38 -7.23
C LYS A 150 -9.94 -7.11 -8.03
N ALA A 151 -8.96 -6.22 -8.11
CA ALA A 151 -9.06 -4.98 -8.89
C ALA A 151 -9.33 -5.24 -10.38
N GLN A 152 -8.77 -6.29 -10.95
CA GLN A 152 -8.96 -6.63 -12.37
C GLN A 152 -10.45 -6.76 -12.76
N ARG A 153 -11.27 -7.22 -11.83
CA ARG A 153 -12.72 -7.39 -12.06
C ARG A 153 -13.50 -6.09 -11.93
N MET A 154 -12.85 -5.03 -11.45
CA MET A 154 -13.47 -3.73 -11.13
C MET A 154 -13.13 -2.64 -12.14
N VAL A 155 -12.24 -2.93 -13.08
CA VAL A 155 -11.76 -1.96 -14.06
C VAL A 155 -12.12 -2.34 -15.50
#